data_0b3bcaae65dfe058504244dab26fc85a
#
_entry.id   0b3bcaae65dfe058504244dab26fc85a
#
_cell.length_a   1.000
_cell.length_b   1.000
_cell.length_c   1.000
_cell.angle_alpha   90.00
_cell.angle_beta   90.00
_cell.angle_gamma   90.00
#
_symmetry.space_group_name_H-M   'P 1'
#
loop_
_entity.id
_entity.type
_entity.pdbx_description
1 polymer ?
#
loop_
_entity_poly.entity_id
_entity_poly.type
_entity_poly.pdbx_seq_one_letter_code
_entity_poly.pdbx_strand_id
1 'polypeptide(L)'
;MSINPIDIDNYPAILQDKAQEVASIFKDLALPAPTIFPSQAVHYRLRAEFRLWHDNAEAYYAMFDPAEPKTPVRIDKFPTASKAIDDLMPLLLSKINSQTVLSKRLFQVEFLSTLSGDMLVSLIYHRLLDEEWEAVARTLASELNIQIIGRSKKQKLVLDRDYVVENLPVDGETFIYKQYEGGFTQPNGALNATMISWAKEQVKEKLDRDLLELYCGNGNFTIPLSKQFRKVLATEISKTSVKAAHENFALNKVSNIEVLRMSSEELTSALNKERSFRRLEHVDLDSYNIATVLVDPPRAGLDHNT
;
A
#
# COMPACT_ATOMS: atom_id res chain seq x y z
N MET A 1 -13.21 10.26 -6.93
CA MET A 1 -14.08 9.24 -6.31
C MET A 1 -15.34 9.96 -5.87
N SER A 2 -16.49 9.48 -6.24
CA SER A 2 -17.76 10.01 -5.73
C SER A 2 -17.84 9.76 -4.23
N ILE A 3 -18.30 10.76 -3.46
CA ILE A 3 -18.57 10.64 -2.02
C ILE A 3 -19.90 9.91 -1.78
N ASN A 4 -20.55 9.44 -2.85
CA ASN A 4 -21.80 8.71 -2.75
C ASN A 4 -21.63 7.47 -1.85
N PRO A 5 -22.63 7.21 -0.99
CA PRO A 5 -22.62 6.00 -0.18
C PRO A 5 -22.48 4.78 -1.09
N ILE A 6 -21.68 3.80 -0.65
CA ILE A 6 -21.49 2.56 -1.40
C ILE A 6 -22.83 1.85 -1.41
N ASP A 7 -23.32 1.56 -2.59
CA ASP A 7 -24.49 0.71 -2.79
C ASP A 7 -24.10 -0.75 -2.59
N ILE A 8 -24.10 -1.16 -1.32
CA ILE A 8 -23.67 -2.49 -0.89
C ILE A 8 -24.61 -3.57 -1.48
N ASP A 9 -25.89 -3.26 -1.53
CA ASP A 9 -26.90 -4.21 -1.99
C ASP A 9 -26.78 -4.49 -3.50
N ASN A 10 -26.23 -3.51 -4.23
CA ASN A 10 -25.99 -3.61 -5.67
C ASN A 10 -24.57 -4.05 -6.04
N TYR A 11 -23.75 -4.46 -5.07
CA TYR A 11 -22.36 -4.86 -5.32
C TYR A 11 -22.18 -5.90 -6.45
N PRO A 12 -23.03 -6.97 -6.56
CA PRO A 12 -22.91 -7.93 -7.65
C PRO A 12 -23.06 -7.31 -9.04
N ALA A 13 -24.03 -6.37 -9.21
CA ALA A 13 -24.24 -5.69 -10.48
C ALA A 13 -23.05 -4.75 -10.80
N ILE A 14 -22.58 -3.98 -9.82
CA ILE A 14 -21.39 -3.11 -9.97
C ILE A 14 -20.15 -3.94 -10.38
N LEU A 15 -19.97 -5.12 -9.82
CA LEU A 15 -18.87 -6.02 -10.19
C LEU A 15 -19.00 -6.51 -11.62
N GLN A 16 -20.22 -6.88 -12.03
CA GLN A 16 -20.50 -7.32 -13.41
C GLN A 16 -20.27 -6.21 -14.42
N ASP A 17 -20.73 -5.00 -14.14
CA ASP A 17 -20.53 -3.82 -15.00
C ASP A 17 -19.03 -3.53 -15.19
N LYS A 18 -18.24 -3.56 -14.11
CA LYS A 18 -16.77 -3.40 -14.18
C LYS A 18 -16.10 -4.50 -14.99
N ALA A 19 -16.55 -5.74 -14.85
CA ALA A 19 -16.03 -6.86 -15.64
C ALA A 19 -16.31 -6.68 -17.14
N GLN A 20 -17.51 -6.19 -17.49
CA GLN A 20 -17.88 -5.90 -18.88
C GLN A 20 -17.07 -4.71 -19.43
N GLU A 21 -16.85 -3.66 -18.62
CA GLU A 21 -16.01 -2.53 -18.99
C GLU A 21 -14.59 -3.00 -19.32
N VAL A 22 -13.96 -3.78 -18.44
CA VAL A 22 -12.62 -4.35 -18.69
C VAL A 22 -12.61 -5.21 -19.94
N ALA A 23 -13.59 -6.10 -20.12
CA ALA A 23 -13.69 -6.94 -21.31
C ALA A 23 -13.82 -6.10 -22.61
N SER A 24 -14.53 -4.98 -22.54
CA SER A 24 -14.71 -4.07 -23.68
C SER A 24 -13.42 -3.37 -24.11
N ILE A 25 -12.53 -3.06 -23.16
CA ILE A 25 -11.21 -2.45 -23.43
C ILE A 25 -10.34 -3.39 -24.28
N PHE A 26 -10.45 -4.69 -24.04
CA PHE A 26 -9.62 -5.70 -24.67
C PHE A 26 -10.33 -6.47 -25.82
N LYS A 27 -11.51 -5.99 -26.24
CA LYS A 27 -12.37 -6.70 -27.23
C LYS A 27 -11.70 -7.04 -28.57
N ASP A 28 -10.73 -6.21 -28.99
CA ASP A 28 -10.02 -6.37 -30.25
C ASP A 28 -8.78 -7.28 -30.14
N LEU A 29 -8.50 -7.79 -28.94
CA LEU A 29 -7.41 -8.71 -28.68
C LEU A 29 -7.97 -10.13 -28.46
N ALA A 30 -7.29 -11.12 -29.04
CA ALA A 30 -7.64 -12.53 -28.86
C ALA A 30 -7.16 -13.03 -27.48
N LEU A 31 -7.81 -12.56 -26.40
CA LEU A 31 -7.50 -12.93 -25.04
C LEU A 31 -8.52 -13.94 -24.49
N PRO A 32 -8.14 -14.81 -23.54
CA PRO A 32 -9.09 -15.63 -22.82
C PRO A 32 -10.05 -14.75 -21.99
N ALA A 33 -11.21 -15.29 -21.65
CA ALA A 33 -12.15 -14.60 -20.76
C ALA A 33 -11.49 -14.28 -19.43
N PRO A 34 -11.68 -13.06 -18.86
CA PRO A 34 -11.07 -12.67 -17.62
C PRO A 34 -11.63 -13.50 -16.46
N THR A 35 -10.77 -13.95 -15.57
CA THR A 35 -11.16 -14.52 -14.28
C THR A 35 -11.45 -13.41 -13.28
N ILE A 36 -12.64 -13.43 -12.68
CA ILE A 36 -13.10 -12.40 -11.76
C ILE A 36 -13.03 -12.91 -10.33
N PHE A 37 -12.30 -12.19 -9.48
CA PHE A 37 -12.22 -12.46 -8.05
C PHE A 37 -13.00 -11.37 -7.29
N PRO A 38 -14.18 -11.71 -6.72
CA PRO A 38 -14.96 -10.73 -5.97
C PRO A 38 -14.26 -10.36 -4.67
N SER A 39 -14.34 -9.09 -4.30
CA SER A 39 -13.92 -8.59 -2.99
C SER A 39 -15.09 -8.64 -2.01
N GLN A 40 -14.80 -8.43 -0.71
CA GLN A 40 -15.83 -8.02 0.23
C GLN A 40 -16.40 -6.67 -0.22
N ALA A 41 -17.71 -6.47 -0.07
CA ALA A 41 -18.36 -5.21 -0.43
C ALA A 41 -17.98 -4.06 0.52
N VAL A 42 -17.66 -4.39 1.78
CA VAL A 42 -17.27 -3.45 2.84
C VAL A 42 -16.02 -3.92 3.57
N HIS A 43 -15.40 -3.03 4.33
CA HIS A 43 -14.29 -3.31 5.25
C HIS A 43 -13.04 -3.95 4.60
N TYR A 44 -12.84 -3.69 3.32
CA TYR A 44 -11.72 -4.28 2.56
C TYR A 44 -10.47 -3.41 2.52
N ARG A 45 -10.61 -2.08 2.80
CA ARG A 45 -9.54 -1.12 2.58
C ARG A 45 -8.71 -0.90 3.83
N LEU A 46 -7.43 -1.27 3.77
CA LEU A 46 -6.49 -1.18 4.89
C LEU A 46 -5.89 0.21 5.09
N ARG A 47 -6.17 1.15 4.19
CA ARG A 47 -5.68 2.54 4.29
C ARG A 47 -6.82 3.52 4.02
N ALA A 48 -6.92 4.56 4.85
CA ALA A 48 -7.84 5.67 4.67
C ALA A 48 -7.19 6.99 5.09
N GLU A 49 -7.58 8.08 4.46
CA GLU A 49 -7.11 9.43 4.80
C GLU A 49 -8.28 10.40 4.77
N PHE A 50 -8.31 11.30 5.74
CA PHE A 50 -9.36 12.31 5.87
C PHE A 50 -8.76 13.66 6.23
N ARG A 51 -9.29 14.71 5.64
CA ARG A 51 -9.08 16.06 6.17
C ARG A 51 -9.79 16.20 7.49
N LEU A 52 -9.20 16.95 8.44
CA LEU A 52 -9.90 17.42 9.62
C LEU A 52 -10.43 18.82 9.34
N TRP A 53 -11.75 18.94 9.33
CA TRP A 53 -12.41 20.22 9.23
C TRP A 53 -12.79 20.71 10.63
N HIS A 54 -12.54 21.99 10.90
CA HIS A 54 -12.83 22.60 12.19
C HIS A 54 -14.03 23.54 12.03
N ASP A 55 -15.10 23.26 12.75
CA ASP A 55 -16.29 24.09 12.85
C ASP A 55 -16.49 24.50 14.30
N ASN A 56 -16.32 25.80 14.59
CA ASN A 56 -16.33 26.36 15.93
C ASN A 56 -15.34 25.68 16.87
N ALA A 57 -15.83 24.85 17.80
CA ALA A 57 -15.01 24.16 18.82
C ALA A 57 -14.78 22.68 18.51
N GLU A 58 -15.36 22.15 17.44
CA GLU A 58 -15.30 20.71 17.14
C GLU A 58 -14.63 20.47 15.79
N ALA A 59 -13.76 19.47 15.74
CA ALA A 59 -13.20 18.93 14.50
C ALA A 59 -14.00 17.70 14.06
N TYR A 60 -14.08 17.47 12.73
CA TYR A 60 -14.67 16.26 12.16
C TYR A 60 -13.91 15.82 10.90
N TYR A 61 -14.00 14.54 10.58
CA TYR A 61 -13.45 14.02 9.32
C TYR A 61 -14.25 14.55 8.13
N ALA A 62 -13.53 15.02 7.13
CA ALA A 62 -14.14 15.56 5.92
C ALA A 62 -13.52 14.95 4.65
N MET A 63 -14.36 14.73 3.67
CA MET A 63 -13.99 14.49 2.27
C MET A 63 -14.55 15.60 1.40
N PHE A 64 -14.05 15.69 0.16
CA PHE A 64 -14.46 16.72 -0.79
C PHE A 64 -14.85 16.05 -2.10
N ASP A 65 -15.99 16.41 -2.63
CA ASP A 65 -16.37 15.99 -3.98
C ASP A 65 -15.47 16.71 -5.00
N PRO A 66 -14.88 15.99 -5.96
CA PRO A 66 -14.13 16.61 -7.04
C PRO A 66 -14.92 17.66 -7.83
N ALA A 67 -16.24 17.52 -7.90
CA ALA A 67 -17.13 18.51 -8.52
C ALA A 67 -17.34 19.77 -7.64
N GLU A 68 -17.23 19.62 -6.30
CA GLU A 68 -17.38 20.71 -5.33
C GLU A 68 -16.21 20.75 -4.33
N PRO A 69 -14.97 21.01 -4.78
CA PRO A 69 -13.76 20.81 -3.97
C PRO A 69 -13.61 21.77 -2.78
N LYS A 70 -14.54 22.72 -2.63
CA LYS A 70 -14.55 23.69 -1.51
C LYS A 70 -15.57 23.35 -0.43
N THR A 71 -16.49 22.43 -0.69
CA THR A 71 -17.56 22.06 0.22
C THR A 71 -17.16 20.78 0.99
N PRO A 72 -16.88 20.88 2.31
CA PRO A 72 -16.56 19.69 3.11
C PRO A 72 -17.82 18.83 3.31
N VAL A 73 -17.70 17.56 3.08
CA VAL A 73 -18.71 16.55 3.41
C VAL A 73 -18.25 15.82 4.66
N ARG A 74 -19.03 15.91 5.74
CA ARG A 74 -18.74 15.25 7.01
C ARG A 74 -18.80 13.73 6.84
N ILE A 75 -17.80 13.05 7.38
CA ILE A 75 -17.66 11.59 7.36
C ILE A 75 -17.65 11.07 8.79
N ASP A 76 -18.75 10.48 9.23
CA ASP A 76 -18.84 9.87 10.56
C ASP A 76 -18.50 8.38 10.54
N LYS A 77 -18.70 7.72 9.39
CA LYS A 77 -18.34 6.32 9.12
C LYS A 77 -17.78 6.16 7.72
N PHE A 78 -16.90 5.20 7.55
CA PHE A 78 -16.31 4.92 6.24
C PHE A 78 -16.30 3.41 5.96
N PRO A 79 -17.44 2.83 5.55
CA PRO A 79 -17.63 1.38 5.42
C PRO A 79 -16.65 0.68 4.47
N THR A 80 -15.97 1.40 3.58
CA THR A 80 -14.91 0.82 2.75
C THR A 80 -13.64 0.53 3.52
N ALA A 81 -13.33 1.34 4.55
CA ALA A 81 -12.16 1.11 5.38
C ALA A 81 -12.30 -0.22 6.15
N SER A 82 -11.16 -0.81 6.52
CA SER A 82 -11.16 -1.99 7.40
C SER A 82 -11.99 -1.72 8.66
N LYS A 83 -12.58 -2.76 9.20
CA LYS A 83 -13.38 -2.60 10.42
C LYS A 83 -12.57 -1.96 11.55
N ALA A 84 -11.28 -2.27 11.65
CA ALA A 84 -10.40 -1.66 12.64
C ALA A 84 -10.27 -0.13 12.48
N ILE A 85 -10.20 0.36 11.24
CA ILE A 85 -10.19 1.82 10.97
C ILE A 85 -11.56 2.43 11.28
N ASP A 86 -12.65 1.82 10.79
CA ASP A 86 -14.00 2.35 10.97
C ASP A 86 -14.40 2.42 12.45
N ASP A 87 -14.01 1.43 13.26
CA ASP A 87 -14.23 1.41 14.72
C ASP A 87 -13.33 2.44 15.44
N LEU A 88 -12.09 2.65 14.98
CA LEU A 88 -11.15 3.59 15.59
C LEU A 88 -11.52 5.06 15.32
N MET A 89 -12.08 5.36 14.15
CA MET A 89 -12.38 6.74 13.72
C MET A 89 -13.15 7.55 14.79
N PRO A 90 -14.31 7.11 15.32
CA PRO A 90 -15.05 7.89 16.32
C PRO A 90 -14.31 7.99 17.66
N LEU A 91 -13.58 6.96 18.07
CA LEU A 91 -12.81 6.96 19.32
C LEU A 91 -11.66 7.97 19.25
N LEU A 92 -10.90 7.93 18.17
CA LEU A 92 -9.79 8.86 17.93
C LEU A 92 -10.29 10.32 17.85
N LEU A 93 -11.38 10.55 17.11
CA LEU A 93 -11.96 11.88 16.96
C LEU A 93 -12.43 12.47 18.29
N SER A 94 -13.08 11.66 19.13
CA SER A 94 -13.50 12.06 20.48
C SER A 94 -12.30 12.47 21.35
N LYS A 95 -11.20 11.71 21.30
CA LYS A 95 -9.97 12.04 22.02
C LYS A 95 -9.30 13.31 21.47
N ILE A 96 -9.27 13.49 20.16
CA ILE A 96 -8.75 14.71 19.52
C ILE A 96 -9.56 15.92 19.98
N ASN A 97 -10.88 15.85 19.98
CA ASN A 97 -11.75 16.98 20.35
C ASN A 97 -11.68 17.29 21.85
N SER A 98 -11.40 16.32 22.70
CA SER A 98 -11.25 16.53 24.16
C SER A 98 -9.93 17.19 24.55
N GLN A 99 -8.95 17.27 23.65
CA GLN A 99 -7.59 17.75 23.91
C GLN A 99 -7.18 18.84 22.91
N THR A 100 -7.16 20.09 23.35
CA THR A 100 -6.77 21.23 22.49
C THR A 100 -5.38 21.05 21.87
N VAL A 101 -4.45 20.40 22.59
CA VAL A 101 -3.10 20.10 22.09
C VAL A 101 -3.15 19.20 20.86
N LEU A 102 -4.08 18.25 20.79
CA LEU A 102 -4.25 17.36 19.65
C LEU A 102 -5.06 17.99 18.51
N SER A 103 -6.12 18.75 18.82
CA SER A 103 -7.01 19.31 17.81
C SER A 103 -6.45 20.57 17.14
N LYS A 104 -5.61 21.36 17.84
CA LYS A 104 -5.10 22.65 17.36
C LYS A 104 -4.33 22.51 16.06
N ARG A 105 -4.89 23.04 14.96
CA ARG A 105 -4.32 23.02 13.60
C ARG A 105 -3.99 21.62 13.07
N LEU A 106 -4.67 20.60 13.55
CA LEU A 106 -4.67 19.29 12.93
C LEU A 106 -5.39 19.40 11.58
N PHE A 107 -4.69 18.99 10.53
CA PHE A 107 -5.14 19.21 9.16
C PHE A 107 -5.65 17.94 8.50
N GLN A 108 -5.00 16.81 8.78
CA GLN A 108 -5.32 15.52 8.15
C GLN A 108 -4.99 14.38 9.10
N VAL A 109 -5.75 13.32 9.02
CA VAL A 109 -5.49 12.04 9.68
C VAL A 109 -5.40 10.95 8.62
N GLU A 110 -4.33 10.17 8.67
CA GLU A 110 -4.12 9.01 7.80
C GLU A 110 -4.07 7.75 8.66
N PHE A 111 -4.77 6.73 8.20
CA PHE A 111 -4.83 5.42 8.84
C PHE A 111 -4.16 4.38 7.95
N LEU A 112 -3.35 3.53 8.56
CA LEU A 112 -2.79 2.33 7.95
C LEU A 112 -3.02 1.17 8.90
N SER A 113 -3.84 0.21 8.49
CA SER A 113 -4.11 -1.02 9.22
C SER A 113 -3.57 -2.24 8.47
N THR A 114 -3.56 -3.39 9.14
CA THR A 114 -3.21 -4.69 8.57
C THR A 114 -4.35 -5.69 8.79
N LEU A 115 -4.33 -6.80 8.05
CA LEU A 115 -5.25 -7.92 8.30
C LEU A 115 -4.98 -8.56 9.67
N SER A 116 -3.72 -8.51 10.13
CA SER A 116 -3.29 -9.03 11.43
C SER A 116 -3.61 -8.12 12.62
N GLY A 117 -4.23 -6.95 12.39
CA GLY A 117 -4.74 -6.07 13.44
C GLY A 117 -3.77 -4.97 13.90
N ASP A 118 -2.60 -4.84 13.27
CA ASP A 118 -1.69 -3.74 13.58
C ASP A 118 -2.21 -2.42 12.97
N MET A 119 -2.01 -1.29 13.67
CA MET A 119 -2.58 0.00 13.32
C MET A 119 -1.58 1.13 13.51
N LEU A 120 -1.44 1.98 12.48
CA LEU A 120 -0.65 3.21 12.53
C LEU A 120 -1.52 4.38 12.09
N VAL A 121 -1.45 5.49 12.84
CA VAL A 121 -2.15 6.73 12.56
C VAL A 121 -1.13 7.85 12.40
N SER A 122 -1.19 8.56 11.26
CA SER A 122 -0.43 9.78 11.05
C SER A 122 -1.31 11.00 11.28
N LEU A 123 -0.92 11.83 12.24
CA LEU A 123 -1.57 13.10 12.56
C LEU A 123 -0.77 14.25 11.92
N ILE A 124 -1.36 14.93 10.93
CA ILE A 124 -0.68 15.94 10.10
C ILE A 124 -1.15 17.33 10.48
N TYR A 125 -0.22 18.19 10.84
CA TYR A 125 -0.49 19.52 11.40
C TYR A 125 0.05 20.67 10.55
N HIS A 126 -0.62 21.80 10.64
CA HIS A 126 -0.13 23.09 10.15
C HIS A 126 0.51 23.93 11.28
N ARG A 127 1.18 23.28 12.23
CA ARG A 127 2.01 23.89 13.28
C ARG A 127 3.17 22.99 13.64
N LEU A 128 4.19 23.52 14.31
CA LEU A 128 5.23 22.69 14.91
C LEU A 128 4.65 21.89 16.09
N LEU A 129 5.17 20.70 16.29
CA LEU A 129 4.85 19.80 17.37
C LEU A 129 5.94 19.93 18.43
N ASP A 130 5.53 20.06 19.67
CA ASP A 130 6.36 20.28 20.84
C ASP A 130 6.30 19.08 21.80
N GLU A 131 7.01 19.18 22.92
CA GLU A 131 7.07 18.14 23.95
C GLU A 131 5.71 17.88 24.59
N GLU A 132 4.87 18.92 24.74
CA GLU A 132 3.51 18.75 25.27
C GLU A 132 2.66 17.89 24.32
N TRP A 133 2.73 18.16 23.00
CA TRP A 133 2.06 17.32 22.00
C TRP A 133 2.56 15.87 22.07
N GLU A 134 3.88 15.67 22.17
CA GLU A 134 4.46 14.33 22.22
C GLU A 134 3.96 13.55 23.46
N ALA A 135 3.95 14.16 24.62
CA ALA A 135 3.47 13.52 25.86
C ALA A 135 2.00 13.09 25.75
N VAL A 136 1.14 13.98 25.23
CA VAL A 136 -0.29 13.71 25.07
C VAL A 136 -0.51 12.63 24.01
N ALA A 137 0.22 12.69 22.89
CA ALA A 137 0.11 11.71 21.82
C ALA A 137 0.61 10.31 22.23
N ARG A 138 1.62 10.20 23.09
CA ARG A 138 2.06 8.91 23.67
C ARG A 138 0.98 8.29 24.56
N THR A 139 0.31 9.11 25.37
CA THR A 139 -0.84 8.65 26.20
C THR A 139 -1.96 8.13 25.28
N LEU A 140 -2.31 8.90 24.24
CA LEU A 140 -3.33 8.51 23.27
C LEU A 140 -2.98 7.19 22.55
N ALA A 141 -1.72 7.04 22.12
CA ALA A 141 -1.24 5.82 21.46
C ALA A 141 -1.41 4.59 22.36
N SER A 142 -1.07 4.72 23.64
CA SER A 142 -1.21 3.66 24.64
C SER A 142 -2.68 3.32 24.91
N GLU A 143 -3.53 4.33 25.10
CA GLU A 143 -4.96 4.13 25.38
C GLU A 143 -5.71 3.43 24.26
N LEU A 144 -5.36 3.76 23.01
CA LEU A 144 -6.00 3.20 21.82
C LEU A 144 -5.27 1.98 21.25
N ASN A 145 -4.13 1.60 21.82
CA ASN A 145 -3.25 0.52 21.34
C ASN A 145 -2.90 0.66 19.86
N ILE A 146 -2.40 1.84 19.46
CA ILE A 146 -2.03 2.18 18.09
C ILE A 146 -0.64 2.81 18.02
N GLN A 147 -0.03 2.77 16.83
CA GLN A 147 1.15 3.58 16.56
C GLN A 147 0.74 4.99 16.12
N ILE A 148 1.45 6.01 16.59
CA ILE A 148 1.19 7.40 16.18
C ILE A 148 2.46 8.05 15.63
N ILE A 149 2.27 8.74 14.50
CA ILE A 149 3.27 9.64 13.93
C ILE A 149 2.67 11.05 13.90
N GLY A 150 3.42 12.03 14.40
CA GLY A 150 3.12 13.45 14.22
C GLY A 150 3.89 14.01 13.03
N ARG A 151 3.19 14.67 12.11
CA ARG A 151 3.80 15.36 10.98
C ARG A 151 3.47 16.83 10.96
N SER A 152 4.46 17.64 10.62
CA SER A 152 4.26 19.03 10.24
C SER A 152 5.30 19.45 9.19
N LYS A 153 5.33 20.72 8.80
CA LYS A 153 6.31 21.22 7.81
C LYS A 153 7.75 20.92 8.27
N LYS A 154 8.45 20.05 7.55
CA LYS A 154 9.84 19.61 7.83
C LYS A 154 10.04 18.86 9.16
N GLN A 155 8.98 18.38 9.80
CA GLN A 155 9.05 17.62 11.04
C GLN A 155 8.29 16.32 10.92
N LYS A 156 8.91 15.22 11.37
CA LYS A 156 8.32 13.90 11.56
C LYS A 156 8.70 13.41 12.95
N LEU A 157 7.73 13.31 13.85
CA LEU A 157 7.90 12.73 15.18
C LEU A 157 7.31 11.31 15.16
N VAL A 158 8.16 10.32 15.34
CA VAL A 158 7.80 8.91 15.45
C VAL A 158 7.80 8.56 16.93
N LEU A 159 6.63 8.21 17.49
CA LEU A 159 6.53 7.95 18.93
C LEU A 159 7.15 6.61 19.33
N ASP A 160 7.00 5.59 18.50
CA ASP A 160 7.60 4.27 18.69
C ASP A 160 8.19 3.76 17.36
N ARG A 161 7.35 3.44 16.40
CA ARG A 161 7.75 2.98 15.06
C ARG A 161 6.93 3.64 13.95
N ASP A 162 7.48 3.69 12.75
CA ASP A 162 6.85 4.30 11.57
C ASP A 162 6.38 3.27 10.53
N TYR A 163 6.08 2.08 10.98
CA TYR A 163 5.57 0.98 10.16
C TYR A 163 4.55 0.13 10.93
N VAL A 164 3.75 -0.61 10.20
CA VAL A 164 2.94 -1.72 10.70
C VAL A 164 3.52 -3.04 10.24
N VAL A 165 3.20 -4.13 10.95
CA VAL A 165 3.59 -5.49 10.57
C VAL A 165 2.35 -6.25 10.08
N GLU A 166 2.35 -6.60 8.80
CA GLU A 166 1.34 -7.46 8.21
C GLU A 166 1.82 -8.91 8.22
N ASN A 167 0.96 -9.80 8.69
CA ASN A 167 1.12 -11.25 8.55
C ASN A 167 0.11 -11.72 7.50
N LEU A 168 0.53 -11.75 6.24
CA LEU A 168 -0.33 -12.04 5.10
C LEU A 168 -0.41 -13.55 4.85
N PRO A 169 -1.59 -14.19 5.04
CA PRO A 169 -1.76 -15.60 4.71
C PRO A 169 -1.98 -15.79 3.20
N VAL A 170 -1.17 -16.63 2.56
CA VAL A 170 -1.31 -17.02 1.15
C VAL A 170 -1.06 -18.51 1.02
N ASP A 171 -2.01 -19.27 0.52
CA ASP A 171 -1.92 -20.71 0.24
C ASP A 171 -1.39 -21.56 1.42
N GLY A 172 -1.84 -21.23 2.64
CA GLY A 172 -1.41 -21.93 3.86
C GLY A 172 -0.05 -21.50 4.42
N GLU A 173 0.65 -20.59 3.76
CA GLU A 173 1.86 -19.95 4.27
C GLU A 173 1.54 -18.55 4.81
N THR A 174 2.38 -18.05 5.71
CA THR A 174 2.28 -16.67 6.21
C THR A 174 3.52 -15.90 5.81
N PHE A 175 3.32 -14.78 5.10
CA PHE A 175 4.38 -13.86 4.72
C PHE A 175 4.33 -12.61 5.60
N ILE A 176 5.49 -12.17 6.08
CA ILE A 176 5.63 -11.07 7.03
C ILE A 176 6.13 -9.84 6.31
N TYR A 177 5.41 -8.74 6.41
CA TYR A 177 5.78 -7.47 5.78
C TYR A 177 5.78 -6.32 6.79
N LYS A 178 6.89 -5.59 6.87
CA LYS A 178 6.88 -4.23 7.37
C LYS A 178 6.35 -3.32 6.28
N GLN A 179 5.30 -2.61 6.61
CA GLN A 179 4.67 -1.63 5.73
C GLN A 179 4.89 -0.24 6.33
N TYR A 180 5.82 0.52 5.74
CA TYR A 180 6.19 1.84 6.25
C TYR A 180 5.12 2.89 5.94
N GLU A 181 4.96 3.83 6.88
CA GLU A 181 4.16 5.03 6.68
C GLU A 181 4.60 5.75 5.40
N GLY A 182 3.65 6.17 4.58
CA GLY A 182 3.92 6.80 3.28
C GLY A 182 4.40 5.86 2.17
N GLY A 183 4.72 4.57 2.47
CA GLY A 183 5.00 3.56 1.45
C GLY A 183 3.72 3.07 0.77
N PHE A 184 3.82 2.61 -0.48
CA PHE A 184 2.69 1.95 -1.14
C PHE A 184 2.42 0.59 -0.51
N THR A 185 1.15 0.27 -0.32
CA THR A 185 0.65 -1.05 0.07
C THR A 185 -0.63 -1.34 -0.69
N GLN A 186 -0.88 -2.60 -1.01
CA GLN A 186 -2.15 -2.98 -1.65
C GLN A 186 -3.32 -2.63 -0.71
N PRO A 187 -4.26 -1.77 -1.15
CA PRO A 187 -5.29 -1.26 -0.26
C PRO A 187 -6.31 -2.32 0.17
N ASN A 188 -6.55 -3.35 -0.65
CA ASN A 188 -7.42 -4.47 -0.32
C ASN A 188 -6.56 -5.68 0.08
N GLY A 189 -6.38 -5.88 1.39
CA GLY A 189 -5.48 -6.90 1.90
C GLY A 189 -5.91 -8.33 1.58
N ALA A 190 -7.21 -8.64 1.66
CA ALA A 190 -7.72 -9.97 1.34
C ALA A 190 -7.56 -10.28 -0.17
N LEU A 191 -7.88 -9.31 -1.02
CA LEU A 191 -7.69 -9.48 -2.47
C LEU A 191 -6.22 -9.53 -2.85
N ASN A 192 -5.33 -8.86 -2.10
CA ASN A 192 -3.88 -8.97 -2.29
C ASN A 192 -3.40 -10.42 -2.14
N ALA A 193 -3.84 -11.13 -1.10
CA ALA A 193 -3.53 -12.55 -0.93
C ALA A 193 -4.01 -13.39 -2.13
N THR A 194 -5.22 -13.12 -2.62
CA THR A 194 -5.78 -13.77 -3.82
C THR A 194 -4.96 -13.47 -5.08
N MET A 195 -4.52 -12.21 -5.27
CA MET A 195 -3.68 -11.82 -6.41
C MET A 195 -2.33 -12.55 -6.39
N ILE A 196 -1.71 -12.67 -5.21
CA ILE A 196 -0.45 -13.41 -5.05
C ILE A 196 -0.65 -14.90 -5.33
N SER A 197 -1.72 -15.51 -4.79
CA SER A 197 -2.07 -16.92 -5.05
C SER A 197 -2.26 -17.17 -6.55
N TRP A 198 -3.05 -16.31 -7.21
CA TRP A 198 -3.23 -16.38 -8.66
C TRP A 198 -1.91 -16.25 -9.42
N ALA A 199 -1.05 -15.29 -9.07
CA ALA A 199 0.24 -15.11 -9.72
C ALA A 199 1.13 -16.36 -9.56
N LYS A 200 1.15 -16.97 -8.37
CA LYS A 200 1.86 -18.23 -8.12
C LYS A 200 1.35 -19.37 -9.03
N GLU A 201 0.05 -19.46 -9.23
CA GLU A 201 -0.56 -20.48 -10.11
C GLU A 201 -0.17 -20.27 -11.59
N GLN A 202 -0.07 -18.99 -12.05
CA GLN A 202 0.28 -18.70 -13.44
C GLN A 202 1.72 -19.06 -13.79
N VAL A 203 2.64 -18.91 -12.85
CA VAL A 203 4.07 -19.10 -13.15
C VAL A 203 4.53 -20.57 -13.02
N LYS A 204 3.84 -21.39 -12.24
CA LYS A 204 4.25 -22.75 -11.86
C LYS A 204 5.72 -22.78 -11.36
N GLU A 205 6.21 -23.91 -10.91
CA GLU A 205 7.60 -24.01 -10.50
C GLU A 205 8.55 -23.93 -11.70
N LYS A 206 9.55 -23.05 -11.61
CA LYS A 206 10.61 -22.84 -12.60
C LYS A 206 11.96 -22.70 -11.90
N LEU A 207 12.32 -23.70 -11.10
CA LEU A 207 13.53 -23.69 -10.27
C LEU A 207 14.84 -23.64 -11.06
N ASP A 208 14.80 -23.85 -12.37
CA ASP A 208 15.92 -23.69 -13.31
C ASP A 208 15.93 -22.34 -14.04
N ARG A 209 14.95 -21.49 -13.79
CA ARG A 209 14.72 -20.21 -14.45
C ARG A 209 14.63 -19.08 -13.45
N ASP A 210 14.67 -17.86 -13.98
CA ASP A 210 14.67 -16.64 -13.16
C ASP A 210 13.44 -15.78 -13.45
N LEU A 211 13.03 -15.03 -12.42
CA LEU A 211 11.98 -14.00 -12.50
C LEU A 211 12.62 -12.62 -12.63
N LEU A 212 12.11 -11.81 -13.51
CA LEU A 212 12.29 -10.36 -13.51
C LEU A 212 11.00 -9.71 -12.98
N GLU A 213 11.13 -8.90 -11.92
CA GLU A 213 10.00 -8.12 -11.41
C GLU A 213 10.30 -6.62 -11.49
N LEU A 214 9.42 -5.88 -12.15
CA LEU A 214 9.49 -4.43 -12.23
C LEU A 214 8.49 -3.81 -11.25
N TYR A 215 8.89 -2.70 -10.59
CA TYR A 215 8.06 -2.01 -9.61
C TYR A 215 7.74 -2.86 -8.37
N CYS A 216 8.73 -3.58 -7.85
CA CYS A 216 8.51 -4.58 -6.78
C CYS A 216 8.04 -4.01 -5.43
N GLY A 217 8.11 -2.69 -5.25
CA GLY A 217 7.70 -2.03 -4.02
C GLY A 217 8.48 -2.53 -2.80
N ASN A 218 7.77 -2.98 -1.79
CA ASN A 218 8.33 -3.58 -0.57
C ASN A 218 8.51 -5.11 -0.66
N GLY A 219 8.40 -5.68 -1.87
CA GLY A 219 8.54 -7.13 -2.11
C GLY A 219 7.24 -7.92 -2.00
N ASN A 220 6.10 -7.26 -2.20
CA ASN A 220 4.77 -7.87 -2.02
C ASN A 220 4.56 -9.16 -2.84
N PHE A 221 4.90 -9.16 -4.13
CA PHE A 221 4.85 -10.34 -4.98
C PHE A 221 6.19 -11.08 -4.99
N THR A 222 7.30 -10.34 -4.92
CA THR A 222 8.67 -10.85 -4.99
C THR A 222 8.90 -12.00 -4.01
N ILE A 223 8.51 -11.82 -2.74
CA ILE A 223 8.76 -12.78 -1.67
C ILE A 223 8.03 -14.10 -1.91
N PRO A 224 6.71 -14.14 -2.12
CA PRO A 224 5.99 -15.39 -2.38
C PRO A 224 6.45 -16.09 -3.66
N LEU A 225 6.70 -15.32 -4.73
CA LEU A 225 7.11 -15.87 -6.02
C LEU A 225 8.56 -16.37 -6.02
N SER A 226 9.44 -15.81 -5.20
CA SER A 226 10.86 -16.20 -5.16
C SER A 226 11.08 -17.70 -4.90
N LYS A 227 10.14 -18.34 -4.22
CA LYS A 227 10.17 -19.78 -3.92
C LYS A 227 9.98 -20.67 -5.16
N GLN A 228 9.49 -20.11 -6.26
CA GLN A 228 9.19 -20.83 -7.50
C GLN A 228 10.26 -20.64 -8.58
N PHE A 229 11.30 -19.85 -8.30
CA PHE A 229 12.36 -19.53 -9.23
C PHE A 229 13.75 -19.78 -8.65
N ARG A 230 14.73 -19.97 -9.54
CA ARG A 230 16.14 -20.08 -9.17
C ARG A 230 16.65 -18.79 -8.54
N LYS A 231 16.41 -17.66 -9.20
CA LYS A 231 16.73 -16.30 -8.75
C LYS A 231 15.63 -15.31 -9.15
N VAL A 232 15.56 -14.22 -8.45
CA VAL A 232 14.69 -13.08 -8.79
C VAL A 232 15.56 -11.83 -8.93
N LEU A 233 15.40 -11.13 -10.04
CA LEU A 233 15.90 -9.79 -10.25
C LEU A 233 14.72 -8.82 -10.14
N ALA A 234 14.78 -7.89 -9.21
CA ALA A 234 13.69 -6.95 -8.97
C ALA A 234 14.13 -5.50 -9.05
N THR A 235 13.27 -4.59 -9.51
CA THR A 235 13.56 -3.15 -9.54
C THR A 235 12.52 -2.34 -8.77
N GLU A 236 13.01 -1.30 -8.11
CA GLU A 236 12.21 -0.30 -7.40
C GLU A 236 12.98 1.02 -7.33
N ILE A 237 12.30 2.14 -7.56
CA ILE A 237 12.94 3.47 -7.54
C ILE A 237 12.94 4.12 -6.15
N SER A 238 11.93 3.82 -5.33
CA SER A 238 11.76 4.39 -4.00
C SER A 238 12.78 3.84 -3.01
N LYS A 239 13.60 4.72 -2.43
CA LYS A 239 14.57 4.34 -1.39
C LYS A 239 13.91 3.67 -0.19
N THR A 240 12.74 4.15 0.21
CA THR A 240 11.99 3.61 1.36
C THR A 240 11.46 2.21 1.05
N SER A 241 10.93 2.01 -0.16
CA SER A 241 10.42 0.70 -0.59
C SER A 241 11.55 -0.33 -0.70
N VAL A 242 12.69 0.03 -1.29
CA VAL A 242 13.87 -0.86 -1.37
C VAL A 242 14.37 -1.23 0.03
N LYS A 243 14.44 -0.27 0.97
CA LYS A 243 14.78 -0.57 2.36
C LYS A 243 13.80 -1.57 2.97
N ALA A 244 12.51 -1.32 2.79
CA ALA A 244 11.45 -2.21 3.28
C ALA A 244 11.55 -3.61 2.66
N ALA A 245 11.83 -3.69 1.35
CA ALA A 245 12.01 -4.97 0.65
C ALA A 245 13.12 -5.80 1.27
N HIS A 246 14.30 -5.23 1.49
CA HIS A 246 15.41 -5.95 2.15
C HIS A 246 15.07 -6.45 3.56
N GLU A 247 14.40 -5.64 4.37
CA GLU A 247 13.95 -6.06 5.69
C GLU A 247 12.91 -7.20 5.60
N ASN A 248 12.00 -7.12 4.64
CA ASN A 248 10.97 -8.11 4.41
C ASN A 248 11.57 -9.44 3.88
N PHE A 249 12.61 -9.39 3.03
CA PHE A 249 13.34 -10.60 2.61
C PHE A 249 13.95 -11.32 3.80
N ALA A 250 14.59 -10.57 4.71
CA ALA A 250 15.16 -11.12 5.92
C ALA A 250 14.10 -11.75 6.85
N LEU A 251 12.96 -11.07 7.06
CA LEU A 251 11.85 -11.58 7.86
C LEU A 251 11.27 -12.90 7.31
N ASN A 252 11.21 -13.04 5.99
CA ASN A 252 10.70 -14.23 5.32
C ASN A 252 11.80 -15.26 4.98
N LYS A 253 13.06 -15.00 5.38
CA LYS A 253 14.22 -15.90 5.16
C LYS A 253 14.42 -16.25 3.68
N VAL A 254 14.17 -15.31 2.77
CA VAL A 254 14.44 -15.46 1.33
C VAL A 254 15.77 -14.82 0.99
N SER A 255 16.60 -15.51 0.19
CA SER A 255 17.98 -15.10 -0.12
C SER A 255 18.32 -15.14 -1.61
N ASN A 256 17.38 -15.55 -2.46
CA ASN A 256 17.58 -15.66 -3.90
C ASN A 256 17.05 -14.44 -4.69
N ILE A 257 16.92 -13.30 -4.02
CA ILE A 257 16.39 -12.05 -4.59
C ILE A 257 17.48 -10.99 -4.61
N GLU A 258 17.72 -10.40 -5.77
CA GLU A 258 18.49 -9.17 -5.93
C GLU A 258 17.54 -8.03 -6.27
N VAL A 259 17.53 -6.97 -5.43
CA VAL A 259 16.71 -5.78 -5.67
C VAL A 259 17.58 -4.60 -6.05
N LEU A 260 17.29 -4.02 -7.19
CA LEU A 260 18.03 -2.90 -7.76
C LEU A 260 17.23 -1.60 -7.59
N ARG A 261 17.87 -0.60 -6.96
CA ARG A 261 17.25 0.72 -6.90
C ARG A 261 17.44 1.46 -8.22
N MET A 262 16.57 1.18 -9.17
CA MET A 262 16.58 1.82 -10.51
C MET A 262 15.19 1.77 -11.14
N SER A 263 14.99 2.58 -12.17
CA SER A 263 13.75 2.52 -12.96
C SER A 263 13.74 1.31 -13.88
N SER A 264 12.56 0.93 -14.34
CA SER A 264 12.38 -0.13 -15.34
C SER A 264 13.11 0.18 -16.65
N GLU A 265 13.05 1.42 -17.12
CA GLU A 265 13.77 1.89 -18.32
C GLU A 265 15.29 1.75 -18.18
N GLU A 266 15.85 2.13 -17.02
CA GLU A 266 17.29 1.99 -16.76
C GLU A 266 17.72 0.52 -16.79
N LEU A 267 16.89 -0.39 -16.22
CA LEU A 267 17.19 -1.81 -16.27
C LEU A 267 17.06 -2.36 -17.71
N THR A 268 16.02 -1.96 -18.44
CA THR A 268 15.85 -2.37 -19.84
C THR A 268 17.06 -1.96 -20.69
N SER A 269 17.53 -0.70 -20.56
CA SER A 269 18.74 -0.23 -21.24
C SER A 269 20.00 -1.03 -20.82
N ALA A 270 20.08 -1.45 -19.57
CA ALA A 270 21.20 -2.28 -19.10
C ALA A 270 21.15 -3.70 -19.69
N LEU A 271 19.97 -4.34 -19.71
CA LEU A 271 19.77 -5.67 -20.28
C LEU A 271 20.05 -5.67 -21.79
N ASN A 272 19.67 -4.61 -22.48
CA ASN A 272 19.97 -4.42 -23.91
C ASN A 272 21.45 -4.04 -24.17
N LYS A 273 22.27 -3.86 -23.12
CA LYS A 273 23.68 -3.42 -23.22
C LYS A 273 23.86 -2.05 -23.89
N GLU A 274 22.81 -1.19 -23.84
CA GLU A 274 22.85 0.17 -24.40
C GLU A 274 23.64 1.12 -23.51
N ARG A 275 23.60 0.89 -22.18
CA ARG A 275 24.25 1.73 -21.18
C ARG A 275 24.70 0.90 -19.98
N SER A 276 25.88 1.20 -19.45
CA SER A 276 26.37 0.67 -18.18
C SER A 276 25.95 1.56 -17.02
N PHE A 277 25.66 0.92 -15.87
CA PHE A 277 25.27 1.62 -14.65
C PHE A 277 26.15 1.16 -13.50
N ARG A 278 26.81 2.10 -12.80
CA ARG A 278 27.67 1.81 -11.66
C ARG A 278 26.99 0.98 -10.58
N ARG A 279 25.69 1.16 -10.40
CA ARG A 279 24.88 0.40 -9.40
C ARG A 279 24.69 -1.06 -9.77
N LEU A 280 25.06 -1.49 -10.99
CA LEU A 280 25.02 -2.88 -11.46
C LEU A 280 26.38 -3.57 -11.46
N GLU A 281 27.48 -2.91 -11.08
CA GLU A 281 28.85 -3.47 -11.11
C GLU A 281 28.98 -4.75 -10.27
N HIS A 282 28.12 -4.96 -9.29
CA HIS A 282 28.10 -6.14 -8.41
C HIS A 282 27.10 -7.21 -8.89
N VAL A 283 26.35 -6.97 -9.97
CA VAL A 283 25.32 -7.87 -10.50
C VAL A 283 25.71 -8.38 -11.88
N ASP A 284 25.94 -9.67 -12.00
CA ASP A 284 26.16 -10.32 -13.29
C ASP A 284 24.80 -10.58 -13.97
N LEU A 285 24.36 -9.61 -14.79
CA LEU A 285 23.11 -9.71 -15.54
C LEU A 285 23.10 -10.86 -16.54
N ASP A 286 24.25 -11.22 -17.12
CA ASP A 286 24.39 -12.32 -18.08
C ASP A 286 24.18 -13.71 -17.41
N SER A 287 24.26 -13.77 -16.07
CA SER A 287 23.98 -15.00 -15.30
C SER A 287 22.49 -15.30 -15.12
N TYR A 288 21.61 -14.36 -15.48
CA TYR A 288 20.16 -14.54 -15.38
C TYR A 288 19.57 -15.23 -16.60
N ASN A 289 18.73 -16.24 -16.37
CA ASN A 289 17.97 -16.96 -17.37
C ASN A 289 16.48 -16.63 -17.22
N ILE A 290 16.13 -15.38 -17.51
CA ILE A 290 14.77 -14.83 -17.30
C ILE A 290 13.77 -15.56 -18.20
N ALA A 291 12.77 -16.19 -17.59
CA ALA A 291 11.67 -16.86 -18.27
C ALA A 291 10.29 -16.27 -17.95
N THR A 292 10.23 -15.39 -16.96
CA THR A 292 8.99 -14.74 -16.52
C THR A 292 9.29 -13.29 -16.18
N VAL A 293 8.39 -12.40 -16.58
CA VAL A 293 8.41 -10.99 -16.22
C VAL A 293 7.10 -10.67 -15.51
N LEU A 294 7.20 -10.15 -14.29
CA LEU A 294 6.06 -9.61 -13.52
C LEU A 294 6.16 -8.09 -13.53
N VAL A 295 5.05 -7.42 -13.79
CA VAL A 295 4.96 -5.96 -13.77
C VAL A 295 3.69 -5.54 -13.01
N ASP A 296 3.86 -4.68 -11.99
CA ASP A 296 2.75 -4.02 -11.27
C ASP A 296 2.99 -2.51 -11.28
N PRO A 297 2.82 -1.85 -12.45
CA PRO A 297 3.19 -0.47 -12.65
C PRO A 297 2.23 0.50 -11.92
N PRO A 298 2.65 1.76 -11.72
CA PRO A 298 1.75 2.81 -11.27
C PRO A 298 0.64 3.07 -12.28
N ARG A 299 -0.39 3.83 -11.88
CA ARG A 299 -1.58 4.14 -12.73
C ARG A 299 -1.25 4.72 -14.11
N ALA A 300 -0.09 5.30 -14.30
CA ALA A 300 0.37 5.80 -15.58
C ALA A 300 0.74 4.69 -16.60
N GLY A 301 0.84 3.44 -16.12
CA GLY A 301 1.26 2.30 -16.94
C GLY A 301 2.77 2.19 -17.08
N LEU A 302 3.20 1.36 -18.00
CA LEU A 302 4.61 1.21 -18.40
C LEU A 302 5.04 2.39 -19.27
N ASP A 303 6.31 2.76 -19.16
CA ASP A 303 6.94 3.68 -20.08
C ASP A 303 7.19 3.02 -21.45
N HIS A 304 7.28 3.85 -22.51
CA HIS A 304 7.52 3.36 -23.87
C HIS A 304 8.86 2.64 -24.03
N ASN A 305 9.82 2.89 -23.14
CA ASN A 305 11.16 2.30 -23.17
C ASN A 305 11.30 1.10 -22.23
N THR A 306 10.23 0.69 -21.57
CA THR A 306 10.15 -0.51 -20.73
C THR A 306 9.57 -1.68 -21.49
#